data_9318eb3475988ac779d25ca3f8305a3f
#
_entry.id   9318eb3475988ac779d25ca3f8305a3f
#
_cell.length_a   1.000
_cell.length_b   1.000
_cell.length_c   1.000
_cell.angle_alpha   90.00
_cell.angle_beta   90.00
_cell.angle_gamma   90.00
#
_symmetry.space_group_name_H-M   'P 1'
#
loop_
_entity.id
_entity.type
_entity.pdbx_description
1 polymer ?
#
loop_
_entity_poly.entity_id
_entity_poly.type
_entity_poly.pdbx_seq_one_letter_code
_entity_poly.pdbx_strand_id
1 'polypeptide(L)'
;ISLLTTPLYQELMSKCPYIDDIILDNRKIKWNPLIFLRLRKKLNNLNFSYVFDFQNSNRTEIYRKYISKNSIWSSSRTILRETENKSEFDKLEILERFQIQLERSNVTPTNTMQPDFSWAIDNNFWSKEIIPKKYITLLPFCSKHLPHKKWPFYNELISMIRKENKNIEIVIVPGPGEVGEASSFDARIILDGNQPTNFSQLAKILSESLFVISNDTGPAHIAAHLGCSGLALFGSHTSSRKVSIKTDHFDVIESKDLIDITVNQVFNKIQLHLQLE
;
A
#
# COMPACT_ATOMS: atom_id res chain seq x y z
N ILE A 1 13.25 -3.73 17.30
CA ILE A 1 12.57 -4.59 16.30
C ILE A 1 13.39 -4.61 15.02
N SER A 2 13.76 -5.80 14.52
CA SER A 2 14.44 -5.96 13.24
C SER A 2 13.43 -6.35 12.16
N LEU A 3 13.44 -5.64 11.03
CA LEU A 3 12.54 -5.90 9.90
C LEU A 3 13.29 -6.62 8.77
N LEU A 4 12.79 -7.79 8.37
CA LEU A 4 13.22 -8.45 7.13
C LEU A 4 12.35 -7.98 5.97
N THR A 5 12.95 -7.25 5.02
CA THR A 5 12.24 -6.68 3.88
C THR A 5 13.07 -6.72 2.58
N THR A 6 12.49 -6.26 1.48
CA THR A 6 13.20 -6.16 0.20
C THR A 6 13.86 -4.79 0.03
N PRO A 7 14.89 -4.66 -0.83
CA PRO A 7 15.54 -3.38 -1.10
C PRO A 7 14.59 -2.25 -1.49
N LEU A 8 13.48 -2.58 -2.16
CA LEU A 8 12.45 -1.60 -2.58
C LEU A 8 11.90 -0.77 -1.41
N TYR A 9 11.77 -1.39 -0.23
CA TYR A 9 11.18 -0.74 0.94
C TYR A 9 12.23 -0.27 1.96
N GLN A 10 13.53 -0.42 1.67
CA GLN A 10 14.59 -0.07 2.61
C GLN A 10 14.54 1.40 3.02
N GLU A 11 14.47 2.31 2.05
CA GLU A 11 14.43 3.75 2.31
C GLU A 11 13.19 4.14 3.13
N LEU A 12 12.02 3.65 2.73
CA LEU A 12 10.77 3.88 3.46
C LEU A 12 10.86 3.40 4.89
N MET A 13 11.27 2.14 5.10
CA MET A 13 11.27 1.51 6.42
C MET A 13 12.37 2.06 7.34
N SER A 14 13.41 2.68 6.78
CA SER A 14 14.43 3.39 7.60
C SER A 14 13.89 4.64 8.30
N LYS A 15 12.75 5.17 7.85
CA LYS A 15 12.05 6.29 8.47
C LYS A 15 11.02 5.84 9.52
N CYS A 16 10.72 4.55 9.58
CA CYS A 16 9.73 4.01 10.51
C CYS A 16 10.26 4.06 11.95
N PRO A 17 9.61 4.79 12.87
CA PRO A 17 10.09 4.98 14.23
C PRO A 17 10.04 3.71 15.09
N TYR A 18 9.39 2.65 14.59
CA TYR A 18 9.21 1.39 15.31
C TYR A 18 10.22 0.31 14.90
N ILE A 19 11.11 0.61 13.93
CA ILE A 19 12.09 -0.33 13.40
C ILE A 19 13.50 0.11 13.78
N ASP A 20 14.21 -0.75 14.51
CA ASP A 20 15.58 -0.48 14.96
C ASP A 20 16.62 -0.94 13.92
N ASP A 21 16.34 -2.03 13.18
CA ASP A 21 17.27 -2.60 12.21
C ASP A 21 16.56 -3.16 10.97
N ILE A 22 17.20 -3.05 9.81
CA ILE A 22 16.66 -3.53 8.54
C ILE A 22 17.56 -4.61 7.96
N ILE A 23 16.98 -5.76 7.70
CA ILE A 23 17.63 -6.89 7.06
C ILE A 23 17.05 -7.05 5.65
N LEU A 24 17.94 -7.05 4.64
CA LEU A 24 17.51 -7.11 3.25
C LEU A 24 17.47 -8.54 2.72
N ASP A 25 16.32 -8.90 2.14
CA ASP A 25 16.13 -10.12 1.34
C ASP A 25 15.91 -9.75 -0.12
N ASN A 26 16.91 -10.01 -0.95
CA ASN A 26 16.87 -9.75 -2.40
C ASN A 26 15.95 -10.70 -3.18
N ARG A 27 15.28 -11.64 -2.51
CA ARG A 27 14.38 -12.64 -3.12
C ARG A 27 14.96 -13.51 -4.24
N LYS A 28 16.28 -13.47 -4.44
CA LYS A 28 16.99 -14.24 -5.50
C LYS A 28 17.32 -15.69 -5.10
N ILE A 29 16.73 -16.19 -4.02
CA ILE A 29 17.01 -17.50 -3.42
C ILE A 29 16.75 -18.64 -4.41
N LYS A 30 15.73 -18.55 -5.25
CA LYS A 30 15.41 -19.57 -6.27
C LYS A 30 16.53 -19.79 -7.27
N TRP A 31 17.37 -18.80 -7.49
CA TRP A 31 18.42 -18.80 -8.50
C TRP A 31 19.82 -19.02 -7.94
N ASN A 32 20.02 -18.84 -6.62
CA ASN A 32 21.32 -18.98 -6.00
C ASN A 32 21.20 -19.43 -4.52
N PRO A 33 21.44 -20.72 -4.24
CA PRO A 33 21.38 -21.26 -2.87
C PRO A 33 22.39 -20.62 -1.90
N LEU A 34 23.49 -20.07 -2.40
CA LEU A 34 24.47 -19.36 -1.57
C LEU A 34 23.88 -18.10 -0.93
N ILE A 35 22.96 -17.43 -1.63
CA ILE A 35 22.25 -16.26 -1.08
C ILE A 35 21.38 -16.70 0.13
N PHE A 36 20.71 -17.83 0.00
CA PHE A 36 19.93 -18.41 1.11
C PHE A 36 20.83 -18.75 2.30
N LEU A 37 21.96 -19.39 2.06
CA LEU A 37 22.89 -19.76 3.13
C LEU A 37 23.47 -18.54 3.83
N ARG A 38 23.78 -17.47 3.10
CA ARG A 38 24.23 -16.20 3.68
C ARG A 38 23.14 -15.54 4.53
N LEU A 39 21.91 -15.47 4.02
CA LEU A 39 20.76 -14.94 4.77
C LEU A 39 20.51 -15.77 6.03
N ARG A 40 20.51 -17.10 5.92
CA ARG A 40 20.36 -18.02 7.04
C ARG A 40 21.45 -17.79 8.10
N LYS A 41 22.72 -17.71 7.71
CA LYS A 41 23.82 -17.42 8.63
C LYS A 41 23.63 -16.09 9.36
N LYS A 42 23.28 -15.02 8.59
CA LYS A 42 23.02 -13.68 9.17
C LYS A 42 21.88 -13.75 10.20
N LEU A 43 20.73 -14.32 9.84
CA LEU A 43 19.56 -14.35 10.71
C LEU A 43 19.76 -15.25 11.94
N ASN A 44 20.44 -16.39 11.78
CA ASN A 44 20.74 -17.29 12.92
C ASN A 44 21.71 -16.65 13.94
N ASN A 45 22.65 -15.82 13.48
CA ASN A 45 23.60 -15.13 14.38
C ASN A 45 22.92 -14.04 15.23
N LEU A 46 21.76 -13.53 14.81
CA LEU A 46 21.03 -12.49 15.55
C LEU A 46 20.19 -13.05 16.71
N ASN A 47 20.03 -14.35 16.82
CA ASN A 47 19.36 -15.06 17.93
C ASN A 47 18.02 -14.44 18.35
N PHE A 48 17.10 -14.28 17.40
CA PHE A 48 15.76 -13.76 17.69
C PHE A 48 14.98 -14.67 18.64
N SER A 49 14.37 -14.12 19.69
CA SER A 49 13.46 -14.84 20.56
C SER A 49 12.13 -15.09 19.87
N TYR A 50 11.61 -14.10 19.15
CA TYR A 50 10.33 -14.13 18.42
C TYR A 50 10.50 -13.73 16.98
N VAL A 51 9.73 -14.36 16.10
CA VAL A 51 9.63 -14.00 14.68
C VAL A 51 8.15 -13.90 14.31
N PHE A 52 7.71 -12.72 13.89
CA PHE A 52 6.36 -12.47 13.40
C PHE A 52 6.35 -12.49 11.88
N ASP A 53 5.65 -13.45 11.27
CA ASP A 53 5.48 -13.56 9.84
C ASP A 53 4.10 -13.04 9.42
N PHE A 54 4.02 -11.77 9.03
CA PHE A 54 2.80 -11.17 8.49
C PHE A 54 2.62 -11.40 6.98
N GLN A 55 3.66 -11.87 6.29
CA GLN A 55 3.56 -12.22 4.88
C GLN A 55 2.86 -13.56 4.64
N ASN A 56 3.04 -14.52 5.54
CA ASN A 56 2.41 -15.85 5.52
C ASN A 56 2.54 -16.61 4.18
N SER A 57 3.68 -16.43 3.49
CA SER A 57 3.94 -17.00 2.16
C SER A 57 4.66 -18.34 2.24
N ASN A 58 4.68 -19.09 1.13
CA ASN A 58 5.46 -20.32 1.04
C ASN A 58 6.97 -20.07 1.23
N ARG A 59 7.46 -18.87 0.91
CA ARG A 59 8.85 -18.50 1.15
C ARG A 59 9.14 -18.31 2.63
N THR A 60 8.30 -17.59 3.34
CA THR A 60 8.47 -17.37 4.79
C THR A 60 8.32 -18.68 5.56
N GLU A 61 7.51 -19.63 5.06
CA GLU A 61 7.46 -20.99 5.60
C GLU A 61 8.78 -21.74 5.44
N ILE A 62 9.52 -21.54 4.32
CA ILE A 62 10.88 -22.06 4.17
C ILE A 62 11.81 -21.43 5.21
N TYR A 63 11.67 -20.13 5.46
CA TYR A 63 12.47 -19.47 6.49
C TYR A 63 12.17 -20.05 7.87
N ARG A 64 10.91 -20.25 8.23
CA ARG A 64 10.51 -20.90 9.47
C ARG A 64 11.16 -22.27 9.64
N LYS A 65 11.20 -23.09 8.60
CA LYS A 65 11.77 -24.44 8.66
C LYS A 65 13.29 -24.48 8.77
N TYR A 66 13.99 -23.51 8.17
CA TYR A 66 15.44 -23.58 7.99
C TYR A 66 16.22 -22.43 8.63
N ILE A 67 15.54 -21.35 9.04
CA ILE A 67 16.17 -20.16 9.63
C ILE A 67 15.55 -19.94 11.00
N SER A 68 16.34 -19.43 11.95
CA SER A 68 15.88 -19.08 13.31
C SER A 68 15.03 -20.18 13.97
N LYS A 69 15.51 -21.40 13.91
CA LYS A 69 14.79 -22.61 14.41
C LYS A 69 14.47 -22.55 15.90
N ASN A 70 15.27 -21.83 16.68
CA ASN A 70 15.13 -21.68 18.13
C ASN A 70 14.17 -20.54 18.50
N SER A 71 13.71 -19.77 17.53
CA SER A 71 12.77 -18.66 17.75
C SER A 71 11.33 -19.18 17.85
N ILE A 72 10.51 -18.49 18.61
CA ILE A 72 9.06 -18.69 18.62
C ILE A 72 8.49 -17.97 17.39
N TRP A 73 7.88 -18.74 16.49
CA TRP A 73 7.30 -18.21 15.26
C TRP A 73 5.80 -17.97 15.41
N SER A 74 5.38 -16.73 15.10
CA SER A 74 3.99 -16.32 14.94
C SER A 74 3.67 -16.15 13.46
N SER A 75 2.76 -16.96 12.95
CA SER A 75 2.29 -16.96 11.57
C SER A 75 0.87 -17.50 11.49
N SER A 76 0.18 -17.30 10.38
CA SER A 76 -1.15 -17.91 10.16
C SER A 76 -1.18 -19.44 10.23
N ARG A 77 -0.02 -20.10 10.31
CA ARG A 77 0.08 -21.56 10.44
C ARG A 77 0.39 -22.01 11.88
N THR A 78 1.01 -21.14 12.68
CA THR A 78 1.45 -21.50 14.03
C THR A 78 0.49 -21.05 15.11
N ILE A 79 -0.37 -20.07 14.80
CA ILE A 79 -1.35 -19.51 15.74
C ILE A 79 -2.72 -20.20 15.70
N LEU A 80 -3.00 -21.03 14.68
CA LEU A 80 -4.29 -21.70 14.53
C LEU A 80 -4.47 -22.74 15.64
N ARG A 81 -5.69 -22.86 16.17
CA ARG A 81 -6.11 -23.90 17.09
C ARG A 81 -6.35 -25.20 16.31
N GLU A 82 -6.36 -26.33 16.99
CA GLU A 82 -6.55 -27.64 16.36
C GLU A 82 -7.85 -27.75 15.53
N THR A 83 -8.90 -27.04 15.96
CA THR A 83 -10.21 -27.03 15.28
C THR A 83 -10.31 -26.01 14.14
N GLU A 84 -9.27 -25.21 13.91
CA GLU A 84 -9.32 -24.12 12.93
C GLU A 84 -8.63 -24.50 11.63
N ASN A 85 -9.18 -23.99 10.53
CA ASN A 85 -8.65 -24.21 9.19
C ASN A 85 -8.03 -22.94 8.65
N LYS A 86 -6.81 -23.05 8.09
CA LYS A 86 -6.10 -21.93 7.46
C LYS A 86 -6.92 -21.27 6.33
N SER A 87 -7.66 -22.04 5.54
CA SER A 87 -8.45 -21.47 4.44
C SER A 87 -9.57 -20.58 4.94
N GLU A 88 -10.19 -20.89 6.10
CA GLU A 88 -11.19 -20.05 6.74
C GLU A 88 -10.55 -18.80 7.37
N PHE A 89 -9.42 -18.99 8.07
CA PHE A 89 -8.65 -17.85 8.60
C PHE A 89 -8.23 -16.86 7.51
N ASP A 90 -7.82 -17.34 6.34
CA ASP A 90 -7.41 -16.50 5.21
C ASP A 90 -8.60 -15.75 4.53
N LYS A 91 -9.85 -16.06 4.87
CA LYS A 91 -11.03 -15.30 4.44
C LYS A 91 -11.28 -14.04 5.25
N LEU A 92 -10.76 -13.98 6.47
CA LEU A 92 -10.84 -12.78 7.33
C LEU A 92 -10.14 -11.59 6.69
N GLU A 93 -10.50 -10.40 7.11
CA GLU A 93 -9.84 -9.15 6.72
C GLU A 93 -8.37 -9.16 7.14
N ILE A 94 -7.51 -8.50 6.37
CA ILE A 94 -6.07 -8.56 6.61
C ILE A 94 -5.69 -7.98 7.98
N LEU A 95 -6.28 -6.87 8.40
CA LEU A 95 -6.00 -6.27 9.70
C LEU A 95 -6.53 -7.11 10.85
N GLU A 96 -7.72 -7.71 10.70
CA GLU A 96 -8.27 -8.66 11.66
C GLU A 96 -7.34 -9.88 11.85
N ARG A 97 -6.81 -10.43 10.75
CA ARG A 97 -5.83 -11.53 10.83
C ARG A 97 -4.56 -11.12 11.58
N PHE A 98 -4.07 -9.90 11.36
CA PHE A 98 -2.91 -9.38 12.08
C PHE A 98 -3.21 -9.19 13.57
N GLN A 99 -4.38 -8.68 13.90
CA GLN A 99 -4.83 -8.54 15.29
C GLN A 99 -4.86 -9.89 16.00
N ILE A 100 -5.56 -10.86 15.43
CA ILE A 100 -5.66 -12.23 15.98
C ILE A 100 -4.27 -12.86 16.11
N GLN A 101 -3.39 -12.66 15.14
CA GLN A 101 -2.03 -13.19 15.17
C GLN A 101 -1.23 -12.61 16.33
N LEU A 102 -1.31 -11.32 16.58
CA LEU A 102 -0.64 -10.65 17.70
C LEU A 102 -1.19 -11.10 19.04
N GLU A 103 -2.50 -11.08 19.22
CA GLU A 103 -3.17 -11.50 20.46
C GLU A 103 -2.83 -12.95 20.85
N ARG A 104 -2.86 -13.87 19.88
CA ARG A 104 -2.52 -15.27 20.10
C ARG A 104 -1.02 -15.51 20.34
N SER A 105 -0.21 -14.50 20.08
CA SER A 105 1.23 -14.50 20.36
C SER A 105 1.57 -13.71 21.64
N ASN A 106 0.57 -13.47 22.51
CA ASN A 106 0.69 -12.70 23.75
C ASN A 106 1.19 -11.26 23.57
N VAL A 107 0.87 -10.65 22.43
CA VAL A 107 1.07 -9.22 22.19
C VAL A 107 -0.30 -8.56 22.24
N THR A 108 -0.44 -7.51 23.05
CA THR A 108 -1.67 -6.70 23.11
C THR A 108 -1.57 -5.60 22.06
N PRO A 109 -2.25 -5.70 20.90
CA PRO A 109 -2.22 -4.68 19.89
C PRO A 109 -3.12 -3.51 20.29
N THR A 110 -2.68 -2.28 20.02
CA THR A 110 -3.46 -1.06 20.33
C THR A 110 -4.10 -0.45 19.09
N ASN A 111 -3.42 -0.48 17.94
CA ASN A 111 -3.84 0.26 16.74
C ASN A 111 -3.88 -0.59 15.47
N THR A 112 -3.98 -1.92 15.57
CA THR A 112 -3.94 -2.79 14.39
C THR A 112 -5.04 -2.47 13.38
N MET A 113 -6.24 -2.14 13.88
CA MET A 113 -7.40 -1.84 13.03
C MET A 113 -7.38 -0.41 12.45
N GLN A 114 -6.50 0.44 12.94
CA GLN A 114 -6.31 1.83 12.48
C GLN A 114 -4.81 2.08 12.21
N PRO A 115 -4.23 1.48 11.18
CA PRO A 115 -2.83 1.69 10.86
C PRO A 115 -2.55 3.17 10.57
N ASP A 116 -1.48 3.69 11.14
CA ASP A 116 -1.01 5.05 10.89
C ASP A 116 0.24 5.00 10.00
N PHE A 117 0.20 5.72 8.89
CA PHE A 117 1.31 5.85 7.95
C PHE A 117 1.92 7.25 7.95
N SER A 118 1.53 8.14 8.85
CA SER A 118 1.97 9.54 8.92
C SER A 118 3.49 9.69 9.11
N TRP A 119 4.13 8.72 9.76
CA TRP A 119 5.59 8.68 9.91
C TRP A 119 6.36 8.60 8.59
N ALA A 120 5.71 8.18 7.51
CA ALA A 120 6.32 8.06 6.20
C ALA A 120 6.42 9.39 5.45
N ILE A 121 5.72 10.44 5.87
CA ILE A 121 5.64 11.72 5.18
C ILE A 121 7.01 12.40 5.15
N ASP A 122 7.49 12.74 3.94
CA ASP A 122 8.68 13.56 3.78
C ASP A 122 8.33 15.04 3.84
N ASN A 123 8.37 15.62 5.03
CA ASN A 123 8.05 17.03 5.24
C ASN A 123 9.04 18.00 4.57
N ASN A 124 10.21 17.52 4.13
CA ASN A 124 11.21 18.32 3.42
C ASN A 124 11.01 18.29 1.90
N PHE A 125 10.14 17.38 1.40
CA PHE A 125 9.84 17.30 -0.01
C PHE A 125 8.83 18.40 -0.39
N TRP A 126 9.37 19.59 -0.57
CA TRP A 126 8.64 20.74 -1.11
C TRP A 126 9.55 21.62 -1.91
N SER A 127 9.28 21.76 -3.20
CA SER A 127 9.47 23.03 -3.84
C SER A 127 8.07 23.61 -4.10
N LYS A 128 7.83 24.85 -3.66
CA LYS A 128 6.57 25.57 -3.87
C LYS A 128 6.18 25.68 -5.35
N GLU A 129 7.11 25.38 -6.24
CA GLU A 129 6.97 25.41 -7.70
C GLU A 129 6.41 24.10 -8.28
N ILE A 130 6.48 22.98 -7.55
CA ILE A 130 6.16 21.64 -8.08
C ILE A 130 4.70 21.27 -7.81
N ILE A 131 4.15 21.64 -6.65
CA ILE A 131 2.83 21.16 -6.21
C ILE A 131 1.84 22.33 -6.10
N PRO A 132 0.64 22.21 -6.70
CA PRO A 132 -0.40 23.23 -6.62
C PRO A 132 -0.92 23.40 -5.20
N LYS A 133 -1.50 24.57 -4.89
CA LYS A 133 -2.10 24.81 -3.56
C LYS A 133 -3.37 24.00 -3.31
N LYS A 134 -4.15 23.72 -4.38
CA LYS A 134 -5.39 22.94 -4.32
C LYS A 134 -5.39 21.95 -5.46
N TYR A 135 -5.39 20.66 -5.15
CA TYR A 135 -5.36 19.62 -6.16
C TYR A 135 -6.04 18.33 -5.73
N ILE A 136 -6.46 17.58 -6.73
CA ILE A 136 -6.92 16.20 -6.62
C ILE A 136 -5.84 15.30 -7.19
N THR A 137 -5.51 14.23 -6.50
CA THR A 137 -4.52 13.24 -6.96
C THR A 137 -5.20 12.06 -7.62
N LEU A 138 -4.77 11.73 -8.83
CA LEU A 138 -5.17 10.51 -9.52
C LEU A 138 -4.01 9.52 -9.56
N LEU A 139 -4.30 8.28 -9.23
CA LEU A 139 -3.36 7.15 -9.27
C LEU A 139 -3.87 6.10 -10.28
N PRO A 140 -3.78 6.38 -11.59
CA PRO A 140 -4.43 5.60 -12.64
C PRO A 140 -3.67 4.33 -13.02
N PHE A 141 -2.51 4.09 -12.42
CA PHE A 141 -1.62 3.00 -12.78
C PHE A 141 -1.94 1.73 -12.00
N CYS A 142 -1.42 0.61 -12.49
CA CYS A 142 -1.43 -0.67 -11.80
C CYS A 142 -0.24 -1.52 -12.27
N SER A 143 0.03 -2.63 -11.59
CA SER A 143 1.07 -3.56 -12.04
C SER A 143 0.83 -4.01 -13.49
N LYS A 144 1.88 -3.99 -14.32
CA LYS A 144 1.83 -4.46 -15.72
C LYS A 144 1.30 -5.89 -15.88
N HIS A 145 1.41 -6.71 -14.84
CA HIS A 145 0.90 -8.08 -14.82
C HIS A 145 -0.61 -8.18 -14.46
N LEU A 146 -1.22 -7.04 -14.08
CA LEU A 146 -2.61 -6.98 -13.63
C LEU A 146 -3.39 -5.85 -14.35
N PRO A 147 -3.40 -5.82 -15.69
CA PRO A 147 -4.01 -4.72 -16.45
C PRO A 147 -5.52 -4.58 -16.21
N HIS A 148 -6.18 -5.67 -15.79
CA HIS A 148 -7.59 -5.68 -15.42
C HIS A 148 -7.92 -4.86 -14.16
N LYS A 149 -6.90 -4.43 -13.39
CA LYS A 149 -7.07 -3.51 -12.26
C LYS A 149 -7.10 -2.04 -12.66
N LYS A 150 -6.96 -1.72 -13.94
CA LYS A 150 -6.94 -0.34 -14.43
C LYS A 150 -8.33 0.09 -14.86
N TRP A 151 -8.86 1.11 -14.18
CA TRP A 151 -10.10 1.76 -14.60
C TRP A 151 -9.84 2.59 -15.87
N PRO A 152 -10.66 2.46 -16.94
CA PRO A 152 -10.31 3.04 -18.23
C PRO A 152 -10.67 4.52 -18.39
N PHE A 153 -11.52 5.11 -17.54
CA PHE A 153 -12.15 6.40 -17.75
C PHE A 153 -11.50 7.58 -17.02
N TYR A 154 -10.20 7.50 -16.71
CA TYR A 154 -9.51 8.62 -16.02
C TYR A 154 -9.48 9.91 -16.84
N ASN A 155 -9.32 9.87 -18.17
CA ASN A 155 -9.32 11.08 -19.01
C ASN A 155 -10.68 11.75 -19.06
N GLU A 156 -11.76 10.98 -19.10
CA GLU A 156 -13.12 11.49 -19.03
C GLU A 156 -13.38 12.13 -17.65
N LEU A 157 -12.91 11.52 -16.59
CA LEU A 157 -13.00 12.07 -15.24
C LEU A 157 -12.23 13.39 -15.12
N ILE A 158 -11.00 13.47 -15.65
CA ILE A 158 -10.20 14.69 -15.70
C ILE A 158 -10.98 15.81 -16.40
N SER A 159 -11.55 15.52 -17.56
CA SER A 159 -12.33 16.49 -18.35
C SER A 159 -13.55 17.00 -17.57
N MET A 160 -14.23 16.11 -16.83
CA MET A 160 -15.38 16.46 -16.01
C MET A 160 -14.99 17.31 -14.80
N ILE A 161 -13.92 16.94 -14.08
CA ILE A 161 -13.42 17.72 -12.93
C ILE A 161 -13.04 19.14 -13.38
N ARG A 162 -12.29 19.28 -14.47
CA ARG A 162 -11.86 20.61 -14.98
C ARG A 162 -13.01 21.50 -15.38
N LYS A 163 -14.05 20.92 -15.95
CA LYS A 163 -15.24 21.67 -16.37
C LYS A 163 -15.97 22.30 -15.17
N GLU A 164 -16.12 21.54 -14.11
CA GLU A 164 -16.92 21.93 -12.94
C GLU A 164 -16.09 22.62 -11.84
N ASN A 165 -14.76 22.38 -11.79
CA ASN A 165 -13.88 22.86 -10.70
C ASN A 165 -12.61 23.53 -11.26
N LYS A 166 -12.75 24.69 -11.89
CA LYS A 166 -11.67 25.41 -12.60
C LYS A 166 -10.46 25.78 -11.72
N ASN A 167 -10.64 25.88 -10.42
CA ASN A 167 -9.61 26.30 -9.47
C ASN A 167 -8.88 25.12 -8.81
N ILE A 168 -9.21 23.89 -9.17
CA ILE A 168 -8.59 22.67 -8.64
C ILE A 168 -7.69 22.08 -9.73
N GLU A 169 -6.42 21.94 -9.41
CA GLU A 169 -5.48 21.21 -10.27
C GLU A 169 -5.67 19.69 -10.15
N ILE A 170 -5.36 19.00 -11.23
CA ILE A 170 -5.33 17.52 -11.22
C ILE A 170 -3.89 17.10 -11.35
N VAL A 171 -3.44 16.28 -10.42
CA VAL A 171 -2.08 15.75 -10.43
C VAL A 171 -2.08 14.22 -10.59
N ILE A 172 -1.05 13.72 -11.26
CA ILE A 172 -0.75 12.30 -11.38
C ILE A 172 0.65 12.06 -10.84
N VAL A 173 0.81 11.02 -10.05
CA VAL A 173 2.09 10.62 -9.45
C VAL A 173 2.46 9.23 -9.96
N PRO A 174 3.25 9.13 -11.04
CA PRO A 174 3.65 7.85 -11.59
C PRO A 174 4.73 7.18 -10.76
N GLY A 175 4.66 5.86 -10.66
CA GLY A 175 5.72 5.03 -10.12
C GLY A 175 6.81 4.70 -11.16
N PRO A 176 7.82 3.91 -10.76
CA PRO A 176 8.87 3.44 -11.67
C PRO A 176 8.31 2.69 -12.88
N GLY A 177 8.65 3.18 -14.08
CA GLY A 177 8.19 2.60 -15.36
C GLY A 177 6.79 3.05 -15.81
N GLU A 178 6.17 4.01 -15.12
CA GLU A 178 4.84 4.56 -15.46
C GLU A 178 4.91 5.99 -16.03
N VAL A 179 6.07 6.65 -15.95
CA VAL A 179 6.26 8.05 -16.40
C VAL A 179 5.87 8.26 -17.85
N GLY A 180 6.24 7.32 -18.75
CA GLY A 180 5.87 7.40 -20.16
C GLY A 180 4.36 7.31 -20.41
N GLU A 181 3.67 6.50 -19.61
CA GLU A 181 2.21 6.36 -19.67
C GLU A 181 1.50 7.60 -19.07
N ALA A 182 2.10 8.22 -18.06
CA ALA A 182 1.54 9.40 -17.40
C ALA A 182 1.27 10.55 -18.37
N SER A 183 2.09 10.71 -19.41
CA SER A 183 1.92 11.74 -20.44
C SER A 183 0.66 11.58 -21.31
N SER A 184 -0.03 10.43 -21.24
CA SER A 184 -1.31 10.22 -21.94
C SER A 184 -2.51 10.84 -21.21
N PHE A 185 -2.32 11.33 -20.00
CA PHE A 185 -3.35 11.98 -19.20
C PHE A 185 -3.21 13.52 -19.28
N ASP A 186 -4.33 14.20 -19.44
CA ASP A 186 -4.36 15.67 -19.39
C ASP A 186 -4.31 16.17 -17.93
N ALA A 187 -3.20 15.91 -17.23
CA ALA A 187 -2.99 16.25 -15.85
C ALA A 187 -1.53 16.62 -15.57
N ARG A 188 -1.28 17.32 -14.48
CA ARG A 188 0.07 17.66 -14.07
C ARG A 188 0.78 16.43 -13.49
N ILE A 189 1.93 16.08 -14.06
CA ILE A 189 2.74 14.97 -13.58
C ILE A 189 3.70 15.48 -12.51
N ILE A 190 3.70 14.84 -11.34
CA ILE A 190 4.63 15.17 -10.25
C ILE A 190 5.75 14.13 -10.23
N LEU A 191 6.98 14.64 -10.31
CA LEU A 191 8.22 13.87 -10.28
C LEU A 191 9.21 14.50 -9.28
N ASP A 192 10.20 13.75 -8.86
CA ASP A 192 11.40 14.26 -8.19
C ASP A 192 12.49 14.48 -9.24
N GLY A 193 12.63 15.73 -9.70
CA GLY A 193 13.38 16.05 -10.93
C GLY A 193 12.81 15.28 -12.13
N ASN A 194 13.59 14.34 -12.70
CA ASN A 194 13.17 13.51 -13.83
C ASN A 194 12.86 12.07 -13.41
N GLN A 195 12.78 11.78 -12.11
CA GLN A 195 12.55 10.45 -11.58
C GLN A 195 11.19 10.35 -10.90
N PRO A 196 10.59 9.16 -10.85
CA PRO A 196 9.42 8.93 -10.01
C PRO A 196 9.72 9.27 -8.56
N THR A 197 8.72 9.79 -7.85
CA THR A 197 8.80 10.02 -6.41
C THR A 197 9.00 8.71 -5.65
N ASN A 198 9.71 8.77 -4.53
CA ASN A 198 9.76 7.66 -3.58
C ASN A 198 8.47 7.61 -2.72
N PHE A 199 8.32 6.57 -1.90
CA PHE A 199 7.11 6.39 -1.08
C PHE A 199 6.85 7.53 -0.08
N SER A 200 7.90 8.13 0.46
CA SER A 200 7.76 9.22 1.44
C SER A 200 7.35 10.54 0.78
N GLN A 201 7.84 10.78 -0.41
CA GLN A 201 7.45 11.92 -1.24
C GLN A 201 6.01 11.74 -1.74
N LEU A 202 5.65 10.52 -2.17
CA LEU A 202 4.28 10.17 -2.50
C LEU A 202 3.35 10.41 -1.30
N ALA A 203 3.73 9.95 -0.10
CA ALA A 203 2.96 10.16 1.12
C ALA A 203 2.72 11.65 1.39
N LYS A 204 3.72 12.51 1.14
CA LYS A 204 3.58 13.96 1.26
C LYS A 204 2.57 14.53 0.25
N ILE A 205 2.65 14.13 -1.02
CA ILE A 205 1.70 14.58 -2.06
C ILE A 205 0.28 14.13 -1.70
N LEU A 206 0.10 12.89 -1.26
CA LEU A 206 -1.21 12.36 -0.92
C LEU A 206 -1.81 13.05 0.30
N SER A 207 -1.01 13.33 1.35
CA SER A 207 -1.49 13.94 2.59
C SER A 207 -1.99 15.39 2.42
N GLU A 208 -1.64 16.06 1.33
CA GLU A 208 -2.07 17.42 1.03
C GLU A 208 -3.06 17.50 -0.15
N SER A 209 -3.42 16.36 -0.70
CA SER A 209 -4.45 16.27 -1.73
C SER A 209 -5.84 16.50 -1.13
N LEU A 210 -6.66 17.31 -1.79
CA LEU A 210 -8.07 17.47 -1.42
C LEU A 210 -8.83 16.16 -1.53
N PHE A 211 -8.53 15.35 -2.54
CA PHE A 211 -9.15 14.06 -2.74
C PHE A 211 -8.22 13.13 -3.55
N VAL A 212 -8.20 11.86 -3.23
CA VAL A 212 -7.38 10.86 -3.94
C VAL A 212 -8.27 9.85 -4.64
N ILE A 213 -8.07 9.62 -5.95
CA ILE A 213 -8.73 8.56 -6.69
C ILE A 213 -7.69 7.56 -7.18
N SER A 214 -7.89 6.29 -6.87
CA SER A 214 -6.94 5.23 -7.19
C SER A 214 -7.62 3.95 -7.66
N ASN A 215 -6.90 3.17 -8.46
CA ASN A 215 -7.17 1.74 -8.60
C ASN A 215 -6.75 1.00 -7.31
N ASP A 216 -7.14 -0.29 -7.16
CA ASP A 216 -6.65 -1.16 -6.09
C ASP A 216 -5.13 -1.42 -6.23
N THR A 217 -4.33 -0.57 -5.60
CA THR A 217 -2.85 -0.58 -5.68
C THR A 217 -2.21 -0.18 -4.35
N GLY A 218 -0.89 -0.41 -4.22
CA GLY A 218 -0.14 0.00 -3.04
C GLY A 218 -0.31 1.49 -2.66
N PRO A 219 -0.22 2.44 -3.60
CA PRO A 219 -0.50 3.85 -3.35
C PRO A 219 -1.87 4.16 -2.74
N ALA A 220 -2.93 3.41 -3.10
CA ALA A 220 -4.26 3.55 -2.50
C ALA A 220 -4.25 3.23 -1.00
N HIS A 221 -3.52 2.18 -0.60
CA HIS A 221 -3.35 1.84 0.81
C HIS A 221 -2.56 2.89 1.58
N ILE A 222 -1.54 3.49 0.95
CA ILE A 222 -0.82 4.62 1.55
C ILE A 222 -1.79 5.78 1.82
N ALA A 223 -2.59 6.18 0.84
CA ALA A 223 -3.58 7.24 1.00
C ALA A 223 -4.59 6.93 2.11
N ALA A 224 -5.16 5.73 2.11
CA ALA A 224 -6.14 5.31 3.12
C ALA A 224 -5.58 5.37 4.55
N HIS A 225 -4.35 4.89 4.76
CA HIS A 225 -3.72 4.83 6.08
C HIS A 225 -2.97 6.12 6.47
N LEU A 226 -2.89 7.10 5.57
CA LEU A 226 -2.56 8.50 5.89
C LEU A 226 -3.78 9.29 6.38
N GLY A 227 -4.98 8.72 6.30
CA GLY A 227 -6.22 9.42 6.62
C GLY A 227 -6.67 10.39 5.53
N CYS A 228 -6.18 10.22 4.30
CA CYS A 228 -6.59 11.06 3.17
C CYS A 228 -8.08 10.84 2.85
N SER A 229 -8.75 11.90 2.41
CA SER A 229 -10.05 11.77 1.75
C SER A 229 -9.86 11.16 0.36
N GLY A 230 -10.62 10.12 0.04
CA GLY A 230 -10.40 9.48 -1.25
C GLY A 230 -11.29 8.30 -1.56
N LEU A 231 -11.01 7.71 -2.71
CA LEU A 231 -11.78 6.63 -3.30
C LEU A 231 -10.88 5.62 -4.01
N ALA A 232 -11.04 4.35 -3.69
CA ALA A 232 -10.43 3.26 -4.46
C ALA A 232 -11.47 2.53 -5.31
N LEU A 233 -11.06 2.15 -6.53
CA LEU A 233 -11.88 1.44 -7.50
C LEU A 233 -11.47 -0.02 -7.55
N PHE A 234 -12.42 -0.93 -7.28
CA PHE A 234 -12.20 -2.35 -7.20
C PHE A 234 -12.98 -3.12 -8.25
N GLY A 235 -12.29 -4.00 -8.96
CA GLY A 235 -12.90 -5.05 -9.79
C GLY A 235 -13.03 -6.36 -9.00
N SER A 236 -13.46 -7.43 -9.66
CA SER A 236 -13.71 -8.75 -9.05
C SER A 236 -12.47 -9.51 -8.58
N HIS A 237 -11.26 -9.01 -8.83
CA HIS A 237 -10.00 -9.70 -8.50
C HIS A 237 -9.73 -9.81 -6.99
N THR A 238 -10.28 -8.89 -6.19
CA THR A 238 -10.29 -8.93 -4.71
C THR A 238 -11.43 -8.05 -4.20
N SER A 239 -11.75 -8.11 -2.91
CA SER A 239 -12.69 -7.19 -2.29
C SER A 239 -11.96 -6.17 -1.41
N SER A 240 -12.50 -4.97 -1.33
CA SER A 240 -12.00 -3.89 -0.46
C SER A 240 -11.97 -4.32 1.00
N ARG A 241 -12.98 -5.09 1.42
CA ARG A 241 -13.09 -5.65 2.75
C ARG A 241 -11.88 -6.54 3.07
N LYS A 242 -11.53 -7.48 2.17
CA LYS A 242 -10.43 -8.41 2.40
C LYS A 242 -9.10 -7.73 2.62
N VAL A 243 -8.87 -6.60 1.96
CA VAL A 243 -7.61 -5.83 2.05
C VAL A 243 -7.68 -4.69 3.08
N SER A 244 -8.83 -4.52 3.76
CA SER A 244 -9.05 -3.54 4.84
C SER A 244 -8.65 -2.11 4.44
N ILE A 245 -9.01 -1.68 3.22
CA ILE A 245 -8.63 -0.35 2.71
C ILE A 245 -9.63 0.74 3.10
N LYS A 246 -10.89 0.37 3.35
CA LYS A 246 -11.93 1.34 3.68
C LYS A 246 -11.69 1.91 5.08
N THR A 247 -11.70 3.26 5.18
CA THR A 247 -11.60 4.01 6.44
C THR A 247 -12.75 5.02 6.54
N ASP A 248 -12.79 5.83 7.59
CA ASP A 248 -13.80 6.89 7.74
C ASP A 248 -13.72 7.95 6.63
N HIS A 249 -12.52 8.16 6.05
CA HIS A 249 -12.26 9.17 5.02
C HIS A 249 -11.98 8.58 3.64
N PHE A 250 -11.68 7.27 3.55
CA PHE A 250 -11.32 6.62 2.31
C PHE A 250 -12.38 5.59 1.93
N ASP A 251 -13.18 5.91 0.91
CA ASP A 251 -14.29 5.07 0.45
C ASP A 251 -13.87 4.13 -0.70
N VAL A 252 -14.76 3.27 -1.11
CA VAL A 252 -14.55 2.33 -2.22
C VAL A 252 -15.79 2.26 -3.12
N ILE A 253 -15.55 2.04 -4.42
CA ILE A 253 -16.56 1.55 -5.35
C ILE A 253 -16.10 0.19 -5.84
N GLU A 254 -16.96 -0.81 -5.67
CA GLU A 254 -16.72 -2.17 -6.15
C GLU A 254 -17.68 -2.49 -7.30
N SER A 255 -17.15 -3.12 -8.35
CA SER A 255 -17.94 -3.69 -9.43
C SER A 255 -17.35 -5.02 -9.87
N LYS A 256 -18.14 -5.84 -10.56
CA LYS A 256 -17.65 -7.08 -11.16
C LYS A 256 -16.59 -6.78 -12.23
N ASP A 257 -16.80 -5.73 -13.00
CA ASP A 257 -15.82 -5.22 -13.97
C ASP A 257 -15.64 -3.72 -13.74
N LEU A 258 -14.41 -3.23 -13.82
CA LEU A 258 -14.10 -1.80 -13.64
C LEU A 258 -14.75 -0.92 -14.72
N ILE A 259 -15.03 -1.46 -15.90
CA ILE A 259 -15.72 -0.74 -16.97
C ILE A 259 -17.17 -0.37 -16.60
N ASP A 260 -17.78 -1.09 -15.66
CA ASP A 260 -19.13 -0.81 -15.18
C ASP A 260 -19.19 0.37 -14.19
N ILE A 261 -18.04 0.78 -13.66
CA ILE A 261 -17.93 1.97 -12.80
C ILE A 261 -17.95 3.20 -13.70
N THR A 262 -19.06 3.94 -13.69
CA THR A 262 -19.21 5.12 -14.54
C THR A 262 -18.44 6.34 -14.00
N VAL A 263 -18.06 7.24 -14.89
CA VAL A 263 -17.41 8.54 -14.53
C VAL A 263 -18.29 9.33 -13.57
N ASN A 264 -19.60 9.34 -13.78
CA ASN A 264 -20.55 10.06 -12.92
C ASN A 264 -20.56 9.51 -11.48
N GLN A 265 -20.45 8.20 -11.29
CA GLN A 265 -20.39 7.61 -9.95
C GLN A 265 -19.14 8.10 -9.19
N VAL A 266 -17.98 8.12 -9.85
CA VAL A 266 -16.72 8.59 -9.27
C VAL A 266 -16.78 10.09 -9.03
N PHE A 267 -17.23 10.86 -10.01
CA PHE A 267 -17.34 12.32 -9.93
C PHE A 267 -18.27 12.79 -8.81
N ASN A 268 -19.41 12.14 -8.63
CA ASN A 268 -20.36 12.45 -7.55
C ASN A 268 -19.72 12.29 -6.15
N LYS A 269 -18.83 11.31 -5.96
CA LYS A 269 -18.07 11.16 -4.70
C LYS A 269 -17.14 12.34 -4.45
N ILE A 270 -16.48 12.84 -5.50
CA ILE A 270 -15.62 14.02 -5.41
C ILE A 270 -16.47 15.25 -5.04
N GLN A 271 -17.59 15.47 -5.73
CA GLN A 271 -18.46 16.63 -5.51
C GLN A 271 -19.02 16.65 -4.08
N LEU A 272 -19.48 15.52 -3.58
CA LEU A 272 -19.97 15.41 -2.19
C LEU A 272 -18.89 15.83 -1.17
N HIS A 273 -17.64 15.45 -1.42
CA HIS A 273 -16.53 15.84 -0.55
C HIS A 273 -16.23 17.35 -0.63
N LEU A 274 -16.12 17.89 -1.86
CA LEU A 274 -15.80 19.31 -2.08
C LEU A 274 -16.90 20.28 -1.63
N GLN A 275 -18.14 19.81 -1.44
CA GLN A 275 -19.23 20.63 -0.92
C GLN A 275 -19.26 20.69 0.62
N LEU A 276 -18.57 19.78 1.27
CA LEU A 276 -18.47 19.72 2.74
C LEU A 276 -17.28 20.52 3.28
N GLU A 277 -16.34 20.92 2.43
CA GLU A 277 -15.21 21.83 2.73
C GLU A 277 -15.53 23.29 2.30
#